data_e04582c80de54c9fa33555d2e52c0bf8
#
_entry.id   e04582c80de54c9fa33555d2e52c0bf8
#
_cell.length_a   1.000
_cell.length_b   1.000
_cell.length_c   1.000
_cell.angle_alpha   90.00
_cell.angle_beta   90.00
_cell.angle_gamma   90.00
#
_symmetry.space_group_name_H-M   'P 1'
#
loop_
_entity.id
_entity.type
_entity.pdbx_description
1 polymer ?
#
loop_
_entity_poly.entity_id
_entity_poly.type
_entity_poly.pdbx_seq_one_letter_code
_entity_poly.pdbx_strand_id
1 'polypeptide(L)'
;MKVVILAGGRGTRLGELTKDIPKPMVSLLGKPLLQYQIELLVRYGFSEVILIVNHLSQPIKDHFGDGADFGIKIRYYQEEKPLGTVGGIKDLEAELTEDFLVLYGDVMMEMDLKRLVNFHNGKESQATLVVHPNDHPYDSDLVEMDEEGLIVNVLPKPHSADLIYHNMVNAAVYILSPAIFPFLEKGKKADFGKDIFPRVFTDLKMFGYNTPEYLKDMGTPDRLEHVGHDVQSGKVKRRNLENRQKAIFLDRDGVINENVDLIHKPEDFHLYPFTARAISKINTSDYLAVVTTNQSVVARNLTTIKGLGEIHKKMETELGDAGAKLDAIYYCPHHPDKGYPEENVAYKIDCDCRKPKPGMINNASRDYNIDPLQSFMIGDSEADMGAGKAAGCTTVSVMTGFGLRKAKTKPDYLFANLEEAANFIVDEPYKNLAAKVKDLASTSSKETLVINIGGNTRSGKSTLATYLQKQLKADGIDCLRITLDHWILPKSERIGKEEVFHNFQIDKLESDVQSIINGKTIELKGYTPHPDYDVEDVTYKLEGQKVILIEGVVALATENLRTISDFKIFKSISEDLLKQRMFTYYDWKGYSEESIQVLWETRKPNEYDLIAQNEQFADLVID
;
A
#
# COMPACT_ATOMS: atom_id res chain seq x y z
N MET A 1 21.61 0.66 -27.61
CA MET A 1 21.84 -0.37 -26.56
C MET A 1 21.30 -1.69 -27.08
N LYS A 2 22.12 -2.75 -27.09
CA LYS A 2 21.71 -4.13 -27.43
C LYS A 2 21.05 -4.79 -26.25
N VAL A 3 20.21 -5.79 -26.50
CA VAL A 3 19.58 -6.61 -25.46
C VAL A 3 20.04 -8.05 -25.60
N VAL A 4 20.35 -8.69 -24.49
CA VAL A 4 20.67 -10.12 -24.40
C VAL A 4 19.67 -10.77 -23.45
N ILE A 5 18.96 -11.81 -23.93
CA ILE A 5 18.05 -12.58 -23.09
C ILE A 5 18.62 -13.99 -22.89
N LEU A 6 18.76 -14.40 -21.64
CA LEU A 6 19.22 -15.73 -21.25
C LEU A 6 18.05 -16.71 -21.30
N ALA A 7 17.87 -17.39 -22.43
CA ALA A 7 16.74 -18.28 -22.70
C ALA A 7 17.09 -19.78 -22.64
N GLY A 8 18.29 -20.16 -22.18
CA GLY A 8 18.79 -21.55 -22.14
C GLY A 8 18.40 -22.39 -20.93
N GLY A 9 17.59 -21.87 -20.00
CA GLY A 9 17.23 -22.52 -18.73
C GLY A 9 16.35 -23.76 -18.91
N ARG A 10 16.70 -24.88 -18.22
CA ARG A 10 15.98 -26.18 -18.32
C ARG A 10 14.63 -26.21 -17.60
N GLY A 11 14.39 -25.35 -16.62
CA GLY A 11 13.11 -25.26 -15.90
C GLY A 11 12.69 -26.49 -15.10
N THR A 12 13.63 -27.28 -14.59
CA THR A 12 13.39 -28.58 -13.95
C THR A 12 12.34 -28.58 -12.84
N ARG A 13 12.14 -27.45 -12.13
CA ARG A 13 11.15 -27.29 -11.06
C ARG A 13 9.70 -27.19 -11.57
N LEU A 14 9.49 -26.95 -12.86
CA LEU A 14 8.17 -26.93 -13.51
C LEU A 14 7.72 -28.31 -14.02
N GLY A 15 8.54 -29.34 -13.85
CA GLY A 15 8.21 -30.73 -14.15
C GLY A 15 7.77 -30.96 -15.61
N GLU A 16 6.59 -31.54 -15.80
CA GLU A 16 6.04 -31.89 -17.12
C GLU A 16 5.86 -30.69 -18.06
N LEU A 17 5.66 -29.46 -17.51
CA LEU A 17 5.49 -28.26 -18.32
C LEU A 17 6.73 -27.87 -19.14
N THR A 18 7.92 -28.34 -18.73
CA THR A 18 9.19 -28.00 -19.37
C THR A 18 9.92 -29.23 -19.91
N LYS A 19 9.22 -30.35 -20.10
CA LYS A 19 9.79 -31.58 -20.64
C LYS A 19 10.23 -31.43 -22.11
N ASP A 20 9.37 -30.82 -22.91
CA ASP A 20 9.55 -30.69 -24.35
C ASP A 20 9.74 -29.25 -24.85
N ILE A 21 9.59 -28.29 -23.94
CA ILE A 21 9.78 -26.85 -24.22
C ILE A 21 10.71 -26.21 -23.16
N PRO A 22 11.51 -25.21 -23.54
CA PRO A 22 12.32 -24.50 -22.56
C PRO A 22 11.46 -23.57 -21.70
N LYS A 23 11.89 -23.28 -20.47
CA LYS A 23 11.14 -22.46 -19.49
C LYS A 23 10.60 -21.13 -20.06
N PRO A 24 11.34 -20.36 -20.88
CA PRO A 24 10.82 -19.13 -21.49
C PRO A 24 9.64 -19.32 -22.46
N MET A 25 9.39 -20.56 -22.91
CA MET A 25 8.28 -20.91 -23.79
C MET A 25 7.05 -21.41 -23.04
N VAL A 26 7.09 -21.49 -21.72
CA VAL A 26 5.91 -21.85 -20.92
C VAL A 26 4.81 -20.84 -21.20
N SER A 27 3.63 -21.35 -21.55
CA SER A 27 2.47 -20.53 -21.91
C SER A 27 1.82 -19.90 -20.69
N LEU A 28 1.62 -18.61 -20.75
CA LEU A 28 0.86 -17.82 -19.79
C LEU A 28 -0.31 -17.15 -20.53
N LEU A 29 -1.53 -17.61 -20.25
CA LEU A 29 -2.75 -17.14 -20.95
C LEU A 29 -2.65 -17.21 -22.49
N GLY A 30 -2.12 -18.31 -23.00
CA GLY A 30 -2.00 -18.57 -24.46
C GLY A 30 -0.79 -17.91 -25.14
N LYS A 31 0.10 -17.24 -24.40
CA LYS A 31 1.27 -16.56 -24.93
C LYS A 31 2.55 -17.02 -24.16
N PRO A 32 3.67 -17.35 -24.86
CA PRO A 32 4.92 -17.66 -24.19
C PRO A 32 5.43 -16.50 -23.30
N LEU A 33 6.05 -16.83 -22.17
CA LEU A 33 6.63 -15.83 -21.28
C LEU A 33 7.62 -14.90 -22.00
N LEU A 34 8.50 -15.47 -22.81
CA LEU A 34 9.49 -14.72 -23.60
C LEU A 34 8.84 -13.67 -24.51
N GLN A 35 7.62 -13.92 -25.00
CA GLN A 35 6.91 -12.99 -25.86
C GLN A 35 6.48 -11.72 -25.08
N TYR A 36 6.13 -11.82 -23.79
CA TYR A 36 5.85 -10.63 -22.97
C TYR A 36 7.10 -9.74 -22.86
N GLN A 37 8.29 -10.34 -22.71
CA GLN A 37 9.54 -9.58 -22.67
C GLN A 37 9.87 -8.94 -24.03
N ILE A 38 9.68 -9.66 -25.14
CA ILE A 38 9.90 -9.12 -26.49
C ILE A 38 8.96 -7.95 -26.77
N GLU A 39 7.66 -8.08 -26.46
CA GLU A 39 6.69 -6.99 -26.63
C GLU A 39 7.02 -5.78 -25.75
N LEU A 40 7.52 -5.99 -24.54
CA LEU A 40 8.01 -4.91 -23.66
C LEU A 40 9.18 -4.18 -24.31
N LEU A 41 10.17 -4.89 -24.81
CA LEU A 41 11.34 -4.30 -25.48
C LEU A 41 10.94 -3.47 -26.70
N VAL A 42 10.04 -3.98 -27.55
CA VAL A 42 9.51 -3.27 -28.72
C VAL A 42 8.80 -1.98 -28.32
N ARG A 43 7.95 -2.03 -27.28
CA ARG A 43 7.25 -0.86 -26.75
C ARG A 43 8.21 0.26 -26.31
N TYR A 44 9.40 -0.10 -25.79
CA TYR A 44 10.43 0.86 -25.38
C TYR A 44 11.46 1.18 -26.46
N GLY A 45 11.22 0.73 -27.72
CA GLY A 45 12.01 1.10 -28.89
C GLY A 45 13.34 0.36 -29.04
N PHE A 46 13.52 -0.77 -28.38
CA PHE A 46 14.65 -1.66 -28.66
C PHE A 46 14.45 -2.35 -30.00
N SER A 47 15.49 -2.33 -30.85
CA SER A 47 15.41 -2.81 -32.24
C SER A 47 16.10 -4.14 -32.49
N GLU A 48 16.95 -4.59 -31.56
CA GLU A 48 17.70 -5.85 -31.70
C GLU A 48 17.83 -6.56 -30.36
N VAL A 49 17.61 -7.88 -30.36
CA VAL A 49 17.81 -8.76 -29.22
C VAL A 49 18.60 -10.00 -29.62
N ILE A 50 19.53 -10.42 -28.76
CA ILE A 50 20.28 -11.67 -28.90
C ILE A 50 19.72 -12.65 -27.87
N LEU A 51 19.15 -13.74 -28.33
CA LEU A 51 18.68 -14.83 -27.47
C LEU A 51 19.79 -15.86 -27.30
N ILE A 52 20.30 -15.99 -26.07
CA ILE A 52 21.23 -17.05 -25.71
C ILE A 52 20.39 -18.30 -25.41
N VAL A 53 20.50 -19.28 -26.28
CA VAL A 53 19.72 -20.51 -26.23
C VAL A 53 20.62 -21.75 -26.07
N ASN A 54 20.05 -22.83 -25.57
CA ASN A 54 20.75 -24.08 -25.37
C ASN A 54 19.94 -25.23 -26.01
N HIS A 55 20.02 -26.42 -25.44
CA HIS A 55 19.17 -27.55 -25.74
C HIS A 55 17.68 -27.12 -25.72
N LEU A 56 16.81 -27.64 -26.53
CA LEU A 56 15.42 -27.20 -26.75
C LEU A 56 15.28 -25.76 -27.34
N SER A 57 16.26 -25.31 -28.15
CA SER A 57 16.16 -24.00 -28.82
C SER A 57 15.15 -23.96 -29.97
N GLN A 58 14.77 -25.13 -30.57
CA GLN A 58 13.93 -25.18 -31.75
C GLN A 58 12.54 -24.57 -31.50
N PRO A 59 11.81 -24.85 -30.40
CA PRO A 59 10.52 -24.21 -30.14
C PRO A 59 10.61 -22.65 -30.07
N ILE A 60 11.73 -22.10 -29.56
CA ILE A 60 11.95 -20.64 -29.55
C ILE A 60 12.13 -20.12 -30.97
N LYS A 61 12.97 -20.79 -31.78
CA LYS A 61 13.26 -20.40 -33.16
C LYS A 61 12.03 -20.51 -34.07
N ASP A 62 11.22 -21.56 -33.88
CA ASP A 62 9.99 -21.77 -34.65
C ASP A 62 8.93 -20.70 -34.34
N HIS A 63 8.86 -20.24 -33.08
CA HIS A 63 7.87 -19.25 -32.66
C HIS A 63 8.27 -17.82 -33.03
N PHE A 64 9.53 -17.45 -32.84
CA PHE A 64 9.99 -16.05 -32.99
C PHE A 64 10.65 -15.75 -34.34
N GLY A 65 11.12 -16.77 -35.08
CA GLY A 65 11.82 -16.59 -36.37
C GLY A 65 13.00 -15.62 -36.24
N ASP A 66 13.10 -14.68 -37.15
CA ASP A 66 14.06 -13.58 -37.11
C ASP A 66 13.53 -12.34 -36.35
N GLY A 67 12.31 -12.43 -35.81
CA GLY A 67 11.65 -11.36 -35.04
C GLY A 67 10.88 -10.34 -35.86
N ALA A 68 10.84 -10.46 -37.20
CA ALA A 68 10.15 -9.51 -38.07
C ALA A 68 8.67 -9.36 -37.73
N ASP A 69 7.98 -10.46 -37.42
CA ASP A 69 6.56 -10.50 -37.07
C ASP A 69 6.29 -9.80 -35.70
N PHE A 70 7.30 -9.64 -34.88
CA PHE A 70 7.23 -8.96 -33.59
C PHE A 70 7.75 -7.52 -33.63
N GLY A 71 8.27 -7.05 -34.77
CA GLY A 71 8.81 -5.70 -34.92
C GLY A 71 10.20 -5.47 -34.29
N ILE A 72 10.97 -6.53 -34.07
CA ILE A 72 12.32 -6.50 -33.52
C ILE A 72 13.21 -7.51 -34.23
N LYS A 73 14.47 -7.20 -34.42
CA LYS A 73 15.44 -8.15 -34.97
C LYS A 73 15.91 -9.12 -33.90
N ILE A 74 15.69 -10.42 -34.12
CA ILE A 74 16.11 -11.49 -33.20
C ILE A 74 17.29 -12.24 -33.81
N ARG A 75 18.34 -12.36 -33.02
CA ARG A 75 19.51 -13.20 -33.30
C ARG A 75 19.62 -14.28 -32.24
N TYR A 76 20.16 -15.43 -32.61
CA TYR A 76 20.33 -16.58 -31.73
C TYR A 76 21.81 -16.86 -31.54
N TYR A 77 22.23 -16.94 -30.26
CA TYR A 77 23.52 -17.50 -29.90
C TYR A 77 23.28 -18.87 -29.27
N GLN A 78 23.79 -19.92 -29.91
CA GLN A 78 23.62 -21.30 -29.46
C GLN A 78 24.81 -21.70 -28.59
N GLU A 79 24.59 -21.88 -27.28
CA GLU A 79 25.61 -22.44 -26.41
C GLU A 79 25.81 -23.95 -26.70
N GLU A 80 27.05 -24.37 -26.86
CA GLU A 80 27.41 -25.79 -27.01
C GLU A 80 27.26 -26.55 -25.68
N LYS A 81 27.54 -25.90 -24.57
CA LYS A 81 27.43 -26.42 -23.19
C LYS A 81 26.79 -25.36 -22.29
N PRO A 82 25.97 -25.76 -21.30
CA PRO A 82 25.41 -24.81 -20.35
C PRO A 82 26.51 -24.23 -19.46
N LEU A 83 26.87 -22.97 -19.66
CA LEU A 83 27.92 -22.26 -18.91
C LEU A 83 27.36 -21.28 -17.86
N GLY A 84 26.13 -21.48 -17.41
CA GLY A 84 25.46 -20.62 -16.42
C GLY A 84 24.90 -19.36 -17.07
N THR A 85 24.85 -18.28 -16.33
CA THR A 85 24.31 -17.01 -16.82
C THR A 85 25.37 -16.13 -17.50
N VAL A 86 26.64 -16.48 -17.37
CA VAL A 86 27.82 -15.69 -17.78
C VAL A 86 28.41 -16.14 -19.12
N GLY A 87 28.46 -17.47 -19.36
CA GLY A 87 29.29 -18.02 -20.44
C GLY A 87 28.93 -17.48 -21.82
N GLY A 88 27.67 -17.57 -22.20
CA GLY A 88 27.20 -17.05 -23.49
C GLY A 88 27.40 -15.54 -23.65
N ILE A 89 27.34 -14.77 -22.56
CA ILE A 89 27.63 -13.31 -22.60
C ILE A 89 29.12 -13.07 -22.86
N LYS A 90 30.01 -13.84 -22.23
CA LYS A 90 31.47 -13.74 -22.47
C LYS A 90 31.82 -14.05 -23.93
N ASP A 91 31.15 -15.00 -24.53
CA ASP A 91 31.39 -15.36 -25.93
C ASP A 91 30.94 -14.25 -26.92
N LEU A 92 30.03 -13.36 -26.49
CA LEU A 92 29.54 -12.20 -27.23
C LEU A 92 30.39 -10.93 -27.01
N GLU A 93 31.50 -10.97 -26.29
CA GLU A 93 32.34 -9.81 -25.93
C GLU A 93 32.68 -8.94 -27.14
N ALA A 94 33.06 -9.54 -28.27
CA ALA A 94 33.43 -8.80 -29.50
C ALA A 94 32.22 -8.04 -30.13
N GLU A 95 31.00 -8.38 -29.77
CA GLU A 95 29.79 -7.76 -30.30
C GLU A 95 29.15 -6.76 -29.30
N LEU A 96 29.39 -6.93 -28.01
CA LEU A 96 28.86 -6.10 -26.94
C LEU A 96 29.87 -5.02 -26.53
N THR A 97 30.11 -4.09 -27.46
CA THR A 97 31.10 -3.03 -27.33
C THR A 97 30.60 -1.75 -26.66
N GLU A 98 29.33 -1.67 -26.38
CA GLU A 98 28.64 -0.58 -25.68
C GLU A 98 27.79 -1.17 -24.54
N ASP A 99 27.22 -0.34 -23.69
CA ASP A 99 26.29 -0.78 -22.65
C ASP A 99 25.16 -1.62 -23.23
N PHE A 100 24.83 -2.70 -22.57
CA PHE A 100 23.84 -3.67 -23.00
C PHE A 100 22.91 -4.11 -21.85
N LEU A 101 21.64 -4.36 -22.20
CA LEU A 101 20.63 -4.87 -21.27
C LEU A 101 20.67 -6.40 -21.24
N VAL A 102 20.70 -6.98 -20.05
CA VAL A 102 20.62 -8.44 -19.82
C VAL A 102 19.32 -8.75 -19.10
N LEU A 103 18.54 -9.69 -19.65
CA LEU A 103 17.31 -10.19 -19.06
C LEU A 103 17.38 -11.71 -18.88
N TYR A 104 16.80 -12.21 -17.79
CA TYR A 104 16.59 -13.65 -17.66
C TYR A 104 15.22 -14.00 -18.25
N GLY A 105 15.21 -14.93 -19.21
CA GLY A 105 14.04 -15.30 -19.99
C GLY A 105 12.93 -16.01 -19.19
N ASP A 106 13.14 -16.25 -17.90
CA ASP A 106 12.18 -16.89 -17.00
C ASP A 106 11.55 -15.91 -15.98
N VAL A 107 11.79 -14.61 -16.13
CA VAL A 107 11.20 -13.56 -15.30
C VAL A 107 10.04 -12.89 -16.03
N MET A 108 8.85 -12.93 -15.44
CA MET A 108 7.76 -12.05 -15.86
C MET A 108 8.09 -10.64 -15.40
N MET A 109 8.18 -9.71 -16.34
CA MET A 109 8.52 -8.33 -16.06
C MET A 109 7.61 -7.36 -16.81
N GLU A 110 7.25 -6.30 -16.11
CA GLU A 110 6.58 -5.13 -16.68
C GLU A 110 7.10 -3.90 -15.94
N MET A 111 7.95 -3.11 -16.60
CA MET A 111 8.61 -1.97 -16.01
C MET A 111 8.92 -0.88 -17.03
N ASP A 112 9.13 0.34 -16.57
CA ASP A 112 9.58 1.47 -17.38
C ASP A 112 11.09 1.37 -17.68
N LEU A 113 11.42 0.70 -18.78
CA LEU A 113 12.82 0.53 -19.22
C LEU A 113 13.52 1.86 -19.55
N LYS A 114 12.76 2.91 -19.88
CA LYS A 114 13.33 4.24 -20.12
C LYS A 114 13.84 4.87 -18.82
N ARG A 115 13.09 4.69 -17.70
CA ARG A 115 13.56 5.12 -16.38
C ARG A 115 14.85 4.38 -15.97
N LEU A 116 14.91 3.07 -16.20
CA LEU A 116 16.10 2.25 -15.92
C LEU A 116 17.32 2.75 -16.71
N VAL A 117 17.18 2.96 -18.04
CA VAL A 117 18.26 3.47 -18.89
C VAL A 117 18.70 4.88 -18.47
N ASN A 118 17.74 5.76 -18.16
CA ASN A 118 18.04 7.11 -17.68
C ASN A 118 18.78 7.10 -16.34
N PHE A 119 18.41 6.19 -15.42
CA PHE A 119 19.11 6.01 -14.15
C PHE A 119 20.55 5.55 -14.36
N HIS A 120 20.75 4.51 -15.18
CA HIS A 120 22.09 4.00 -15.53
C HIS A 120 23.01 5.11 -16.06
N ASN A 121 22.52 5.85 -17.05
CA ASN A 121 23.25 6.94 -17.67
C ASN A 121 23.50 8.10 -16.68
N GLY A 122 22.50 8.48 -15.89
CA GLY A 122 22.59 9.57 -14.92
C GLY A 122 23.56 9.29 -13.76
N LYS A 123 23.75 8.02 -13.41
CA LYS A 123 24.74 7.57 -12.43
C LYS A 123 26.14 7.32 -13.05
N GLU A 124 26.26 7.37 -14.37
CA GLU A 124 27.49 6.95 -15.09
C GLU A 124 27.93 5.56 -14.60
N SER A 125 26.96 4.65 -14.50
CA SER A 125 27.15 3.32 -13.92
C SER A 125 27.87 2.39 -14.88
N GLN A 126 28.74 1.51 -14.36
CA GLN A 126 29.35 0.43 -15.15
C GLN A 126 28.53 -0.86 -15.06
N ALA A 127 27.71 -1.00 -14.03
CA ALA A 127 26.72 -2.05 -13.91
C ALA A 127 25.53 -1.53 -13.09
N THR A 128 24.32 -1.64 -13.64
CA THR A 128 23.08 -1.35 -12.90
C THR A 128 22.30 -2.63 -12.73
N LEU A 129 22.05 -3.02 -11.48
CA LEU A 129 21.22 -4.15 -11.12
C LEU A 129 19.83 -3.64 -10.76
N VAL A 130 18.79 -4.18 -11.38
CA VAL A 130 17.43 -3.95 -10.91
C VAL A 130 17.24 -4.73 -9.62
N VAL A 131 16.81 -4.04 -8.57
CA VAL A 131 16.51 -4.61 -7.26
C VAL A 131 15.09 -4.23 -6.85
N HIS A 132 14.45 -5.09 -6.08
CA HIS A 132 13.10 -4.84 -5.60
C HIS A 132 12.83 -5.56 -4.27
N PRO A 133 11.92 -5.05 -3.44
CA PRO A 133 11.42 -5.79 -2.28
C PRO A 133 10.66 -7.04 -2.72
N ASN A 134 10.86 -8.14 -1.98
CA ASN A 134 10.24 -9.43 -2.28
C ASN A 134 9.51 -9.97 -1.02
N ASP A 135 8.50 -10.80 -1.23
CA ASP A 135 7.75 -11.49 -0.17
C ASP A 135 8.42 -12.78 0.33
N HIS A 136 9.59 -13.13 -0.24
CA HIS A 136 10.42 -14.28 0.16
C HIS A 136 11.93 -13.98 0.00
N PRO A 137 12.44 -12.93 0.65
CA PRO A 137 13.83 -12.48 0.47
C PRO A 137 14.87 -13.51 0.94
N TYR A 138 14.52 -14.36 1.91
CA TYR A 138 15.36 -15.43 2.44
C TYR A 138 15.80 -16.47 1.37
N ASP A 139 15.09 -16.59 0.26
CA ASP A 139 15.40 -17.48 -0.90
C ASP A 139 15.91 -16.69 -2.12
N SER A 140 16.47 -15.51 -1.94
CA SER A 140 16.90 -14.62 -3.02
C SER A 140 18.32 -14.11 -2.78
N ASP A 141 19.04 -13.74 -3.84
CA ASP A 141 20.29 -13.02 -3.69
C ASP A 141 20.00 -11.56 -3.27
N LEU A 142 20.57 -11.11 -2.17
CA LEU A 142 20.33 -9.78 -1.58
C LEU A 142 21.41 -8.79 -2.03
N VAL A 143 21.02 -7.53 -2.19
CA VAL A 143 21.90 -6.43 -2.58
C VAL A 143 21.83 -5.33 -1.54
N GLU A 144 22.96 -5.00 -0.91
CA GLU A 144 23.07 -3.87 0.00
C GLU A 144 23.57 -2.64 -0.76
N MET A 145 22.92 -1.51 -0.52
CA MET A 145 23.21 -0.23 -1.16
C MET A 145 23.38 0.87 -0.11
N ASP A 146 24.16 1.87 -0.44
CA ASP A 146 24.18 3.12 0.32
C ASP A 146 22.97 4.04 -0.03
N GLU A 147 22.90 5.19 0.61
CA GLU A 147 21.82 6.18 0.40
C GLU A 147 21.77 6.72 -1.05
N GLU A 148 22.85 6.63 -1.81
CA GLU A 148 22.96 7.08 -3.20
C GLU A 148 22.65 5.97 -4.21
N GLY A 149 22.40 4.75 -3.70
CA GLY A 149 22.11 3.55 -4.46
C GLY A 149 23.37 2.83 -4.97
N LEU A 150 24.58 3.22 -4.53
CA LEU A 150 25.80 2.49 -4.83
C LEU A 150 25.78 1.14 -4.11
N ILE A 151 26.06 0.06 -4.84
CA ILE A 151 26.13 -1.28 -4.26
C ILE A 151 27.38 -1.40 -3.40
N VAL A 152 27.17 -1.69 -2.12
CA VAL A 152 28.22 -1.86 -1.12
C VAL A 152 28.44 -3.31 -0.73
N ASN A 153 27.49 -4.19 -1.04
CA ASN A 153 27.61 -5.62 -0.84
C ASN A 153 26.60 -6.41 -1.68
N VAL A 154 26.95 -7.65 -2.01
CA VAL A 154 26.03 -8.61 -2.65
C VAL A 154 26.13 -9.91 -1.88
N LEU A 155 25.00 -10.40 -1.38
CA LEU A 155 24.88 -11.57 -0.53
C LEU A 155 24.14 -12.67 -1.29
N PRO A 156 24.87 -13.65 -1.86
CA PRO A 156 24.24 -14.80 -2.52
C PRO A 156 23.53 -15.71 -1.51
N LYS A 157 22.43 -16.31 -1.92
CA LYS A 157 21.77 -17.37 -1.13
C LYS A 157 22.58 -18.67 -1.12
N PRO A 158 22.46 -19.54 -0.08
CA PRO A 158 21.61 -19.42 1.10
C PRO A 158 22.17 -18.48 2.16
N HIS A 159 21.29 -17.82 2.92
CA HIS A 159 21.65 -16.92 4.01
C HIS A 159 21.70 -17.66 5.35
N SER A 160 22.44 -17.09 6.34
CA SER A 160 22.37 -17.58 7.71
C SER A 160 21.02 -17.19 8.34
N ALA A 161 20.51 -18.02 9.26
CA ALA A 161 19.23 -17.77 9.92
C ALA A 161 19.21 -16.47 10.77
N ASP A 162 20.38 -16.00 11.18
CA ASP A 162 20.53 -14.79 12.01
C ASP A 162 20.79 -13.52 11.17
N LEU A 163 20.76 -13.62 9.84
CA LEU A 163 21.01 -12.48 8.97
C LEU A 163 19.86 -11.49 9.04
N ILE A 164 20.16 -10.24 9.43
CA ILE A 164 19.26 -9.09 9.33
C ILE A 164 19.62 -8.33 8.06
N TYR A 165 18.65 -8.05 7.19
CA TYR A 165 18.89 -7.52 5.86
C TYR A 165 17.90 -6.43 5.46
N HIS A 166 18.31 -5.55 4.53
CA HIS A 166 17.37 -4.81 3.72
C HIS A 166 16.76 -5.73 2.67
N ASN A 167 15.44 -5.68 2.53
CA ASN A 167 14.72 -6.51 1.56
C ASN A 167 14.87 -5.95 0.14
N MET A 168 16.10 -6.03 -0.39
CA MET A 168 16.42 -5.64 -1.77
C MET A 168 17.01 -6.84 -2.48
N VAL A 169 16.18 -7.53 -3.28
CA VAL A 169 16.59 -8.72 -4.00
C VAL A 169 16.98 -8.41 -5.43
N ASN A 170 17.95 -9.16 -5.93
CA ASN A 170 18.37 -9.13 -7.33
C ASN A 170 17.26 -9.65 -8.24
N ALA A 171 16.74 -8.79 -9.13
CA ALA A 171 15.62 -9.08 -10.02
C ALA A 171 16.02 -9.79 -11.33
N ALA A 172 17.29 -10.14 -11.53
CA ALA A 172 17.79 -10.76 -12.75
C ALA A 172 17.58 -9.90 -14.04
N VAL A 173 17.66 -8.59 -13.88
CA VAL A 173 17.62 -7.58 -14.95
C VAL A 173 18.79 -6.63 -14.73
N TYR A 174 19.68 -6.49 -15.74
CA TYR A 174 20.90 -5.71 -15.60
C TYR A 174 21.17 -4.83 -16.80
N ILE A 175 21.72 -3.64 -16.60
CA ILE A 175 22.48 -2.93 -17.64
C ILE A 175 23.95 -3.04 -17.29
N LEU A 176 24.74 -3.62 -18.19
CA LEU A 176 26.16 -3.85 -18.02
C LEU A 176 26.97 -3.08 -19.08
N SER A 177 28.07 -2.48 -18.67
CA SER A 177 29.05 -1.93 -19.60
C SER A 177 30.10 -2.98 -20.01
N PRO A 178 30.85 -2.78 -21.11
CA PRO A 178 31.94 -3.67 -21.47
C PRO A 178 33.03 -3.83 -20.42
N ALA A 179 33.08 -2.95 -19.42
CA ALA A 179 33.98 -3.06 -18.27
C ALA A 179 33.80 -4.33 -17.45
N ILE A 180 32.69 -5.06 -17.63
CA ILE A 180 32.43 -6.36 -16.96
C ILE A 180 33.29 -7.49 -17.54
N PHE A 181 33.65 -7.46 -18.83
CA PHE A 181 34.29 -8.57 -19.54
C PHE A 181 35.63 -9.04 -18.98
N PRO A 182 36.52 -8.17 -18.47
CA PRO A 182 37.77 -8.63 -17.82
C PRO A 182 37.55 -9.57 -16.63
N PHE A 183 36.39 -9.52 -16.00
CA PHE A 183 36.04 -10.35 -14.85
C PHE A 183 35.37 -11.67 -15.24
N LEU A 184 35.04 -11.86 -16.52
CA LEU A 184 34.38 -13.05 -17.05
C LEU A 184 35.41 -13.98 -17.72
N GLU A 185 35.43 -15.25 -17.35
CA GLU A 185 36.35 -16.24 -17.89
C GLU A 185 35.67 -17.04 -19.02
N LYS A 186 36.30 -17.10 -20.19
CA LYS A 186 35.80 -17.85 -21.34
C LYS A 186 35.74 -19.35 -21.06
N GLY A 187 34.61 -19.99 -21.37
CA GLY A 187 34.41 -21.43 -21.23
C GLY A 187 34.21 -21.91 -19.78
N LYS A 188 34.23 -21.02 -18.80
CA LYS A 188 33.96 -21.33 -17.40
C LYS A 188 32.48 -21.15 -17.05
N LYS A 189 31.91 -22.14 -16.40
CA LYS A 189 30.54 -22.04 -15.88
C LYS A 189 30.52 -21.09 -14.68
N ALA A 190 29.72 -20.02 -14.77
CA ALA A 190 29.56 -19.04 -13.71
C ALA A 190 28.16 -18.41 -13.74
N ASP A 191 27.76 -17.84 -12.59
CA ASP A 191 26.50 -17.13 -12.39
C ASP A 191 26.78 -15.68 -11.96
N PHE A 192 26.02 -14.70 -12.52
CA PHE A 192 26.21 -13.30 -12.18
C PHE A 192 25.99 -13.02 -10.69
N GLY A 193 24.87 -13.48 -10.14
CA GLY A 193 24.50 -13.23 -8.74
C GLY A 193 25.45 -13.88 -7.75
N LYS A 194 25.90 -15.11 -8.03
CA LYS A 194 26.74 -15.90 -7.11
C LYS A 194 28.23 -15.71 -7.27
N ASP A 195 28.69 -15.65 -8.52
CA ASP A 195 30.11 -15.79 -8.82
C ASP A 195 30.77 -14.49 -9.27
N ILE A 196 30.01 -13.55 -9.85
CA ILE A 196 30.55 -12.32 -10.43
C ILE A 196 30.30 -11.11 -9.54
N PHE A 197 29.04 -10.69 -9.35
CA PHE A 197 28.73 -9.46 -8.62
C PHE A 197 29.33 -9.41 -7.21
N PRO A 198 29.31 -10.50 -6.40
CA PRO A 198 29.95 -10.47 -5.07
C PRO A 198 31.45 -10.22 -5.06
N ARG A 199 32.12 -10.36 -6.21
CA ARG A 199 33.57 -10.16 -6.33
C ARG A 199 33.95 -8.82 -6.97
N VAL A 200 33.05 -8.23 -7.76
CA VAL A 200 33.39 -7.08 -8.60
C VAL A 200 32.74 -5.78 -8.14
N PHE A 201 31.88 -5.79 -7.12
CA PHE A 201 31.18 -4.59 -6.66
C PHE A 201 32.12 -3.49 -6.11
N THR A 202 33.36 -3.84 -5.71
CA THR A 202 34.39 -2.89 -5.31
C THR A 202 35.24 -2.39 -6.48
N ASP A 203 35.27 -3.14 -7.59
CA ASP A 203 36.11 -2.83 -8.75
C ASP A 203 35.35 -2.07 -9.84
N LEU A 204 34.03 -2.20 -9.86
CA LEU A 204 33.13 -1.53 -10.79
C LEU A 204 32.22 -0.54 -10.06
N LYS A 205 31.91 0.58 -10.71
CA LYS A 205 30.90 1.52 -10.24
C LYS A 205 29.51 0.92 -10.47
N MET A 206 29.01 0.20 -9.47
CA MET A 206 27.76 -0.58 -9.54
C MET A 206 26.64 0.09 -8.75
N PHE A 207 25.44 0.22 -9.34
CA PHE A 207 24.28 0.78 -8.68
C PHE A 207 23.09 -0.18 -8.70
N GLY A 208 22.28 -0.15 -7.64
CA GLY A 208 20.98 -0.80 -7.60
C GLY A 208 19.86 0.17 -8.02
N TYR A 209 19.11 -0.20 -9.02
CA TYR A 209 17.87 0.48 -9.39
C TYR A 209 16.70 -0.14 -8.65
N ASN A 210 16.28 0.48 -7.54
CA ASN A 210 15.15 0.02 -6.76
C ASN A 210 13.83 0.40 -7.43
N THR A 211 12.95 -0.58 -7.65
CA THR A 211 11.64 -0.36 -8.26
C THR A 211 10.55 -1.26 -7.65
N PRO A 212 9.33 -0.71 -7.42
CA PRO A 212 8.16 -1.49 -7.01
C PRO A 212 7.41 -2.11 -8.20
N GLU A 213 7.96 -2.01 -9.41
CA GLU A 213 7.34 -2.51 -10.63
C GLU A 213 7.22 -4.04 -10.64
N TYR A 214 6.53 -4.59 -11.63
CA TYR A 214 6.23 -6.01 -11.62
C TYR A 214 7.41 -6.84 -12.13
N LEU A 215 8.04 -7.55 -11.22
CA LEU A 215 9.16 -8.46 -11.47
C LEU A 215 8.91 -9.75 -10.69
N LYS A 216 8.68 -10.88 -11.37
CA LYS A 216 8.39 -12.15 -10.71
C LYS A 216 8.96 -13.33 -11.49
N ASP A 217 9.78 -14.14 -10.83
CA ASP A 217 10.28 -15.40 -11.34
C ASP A 217 9.13 -16.43 -11.43
N MET A 218 9.04 -17.14 -12.54
CA MET A 218 8.06 -18.21 -12.77
C MET A 218 8.68 -19.60 -12.60
N GLY A 219 9.44 -19.83 -11.54
CA GLY A 219 10.19 -21.06 -11.31
C GLY A 219 9.40 -22.25 -10.78
N THR A 220 8.15 -22.05 -10.33
CA THR A 220 7.28 -23.10 -9.77
C THR A 220 5.87 -22.99 -10.32
N PRO A 221 5.06 -24.11 -10.32
CA PRO A 221 3.66 -24.07 -10.76
C PRO A 221 2.83 -23.02 -10.02
N ASP A 222 2.96 -22.89 -8.71
CA ASP A 222 2.21 -21.91 -7.89
C ASP A 222 2.53 -20.47 -8.30
N ARG A 223 3.81 -20.16 -8.58
CA ARG A 223 4.21 -18.85 -9.07
C ARG A 223 3.66 -18.58 -10.48
N LEU A 224 3.63 -19.59 -11.35
CA LEU A 224 3.04 -19.48 -12.68
C LEU A 224 1.54 -19.16 -12.62
N GLU A 225 0.79 -19.87 -11.77
CA GLU A 225 -0.63 -19.62 -11.54
C GLU A 225 -0.88 -18.21 -11.01
N HIS A 226 -0.12 -17.79 -9.99
CA HIS A 226 -0.22 -16.46 -9.40
C HIS A 226 0.05 -15.35 -10.43
N VAL A 227 1.11 -15.50 -11.25
CA VAL A 227 1.40 -14.55 -12.34
C VAL A 227 0.28 -14.55 -13.37
N GLY A 228 -0.34 -15.70 -13.67
CA GLY A 228 -1.51 -15.80 -14.54
C GLY A 228 -2.68 -14.94 -14.05
N HIS A 229 -3.01 -15.03 -12.78
CA HIS A 229 -4.03 -14.17 -12.15
C HIS A 229 -3.67 -12.67 -12.21
N ASP A 230 -2.41 -12.33 -11.95
CA ASP A 230 -1.94 -10.94 -12.00
C ASP A 230 -2.00 -10.35 -13.42
N VAL A 231 -1.70 -11.15 -14.47
CA VAL A 231 -1.88 -10.74 -15.87
C VAL A 231 -3.35 -10.56 -16.21
N GLN A 232 -4.20 -11.54 -15.83
CA GLN A 232 -5.63 -11.53 -16.13
C GLN A 232 -6.35 -10.36 -15.45
N SER A 233 -6.01 -10.04 -14.21
CA SER A 233 -6.54 -8.89 -13.48
C SER A 233 -6.01 -7.55 -13.99
N GLY A 234 -4.97 -7.55 -14.85
CA GLY A 234 -4.29 -6.36 -15.35
C GLY A 234 -3.30 -5.73 -14.34
N LYS A 235 -3.07 -6.34 -13.17
CA LYS A 235 -2.13 -5.86 -12.14
C LYS A 235 -0.72 -5.69 -12.72
N VAL A 236 -0.25 -6.65 -13.54
CA VAL A 236 1.05 -6.58 -14.20
C VAL A 236 1.23 -5.26 -14.94
N LYS A 237 0.30 -4.90 -15.83
CA LYS A 237 0.38 -3.66 -16.61
C LYS A 237 0.26 -2.41 -15.73
N ARG A 238 -0.63 -2.43 -14.72
CA ARG A 238 -0.82 -1.27 -13.82
C ARG A 238 0.42 -0.94 -13.01
N ARG A 239 1.26 -1.93 -12.68
CA ARG A 239 2.48 -1.75 -11.88
C ARG A 239 3.64 -1.08 -12.63
N ASN A 240 3.56 -0.91 -13.95
CA ASN A 240 4.54 -0.12 -14.71
C ASN A 240 4.48 1.37 -14.29
N LEU A 241 5.62 1.98 -13.99
CA LEU A 241 5.70 3.36 -13.49
C LEU A 241 5.37 4.44 -14.53
N GLU A 242 5.08 4.08 -15.78
CA GLU A 242 4.40 4.99 -16.72
C GLU A 242 2.97 5.31 -16.25
N ASN A 243 2.34 4.37 -15.55
CA ASN A 243 1.01 4.54 -14.97
C ASN A 243 1.09 5.20 -13.59
N ARG A 244 0.03 5.95 -13.25
CA ARG A 244 -0.12 6.47 -11.88
C ARG A 244 -0.36 5.32 -10.92
N GLN A 245 0.46 5.26 -9.88
CA GLN A 245 0.37 4.26 -8.82
C GLN A 245 -0.53 4.74 -7.68
N LYS A 246 -1.01 3.81 -6.88
CA LYS A 246 -1.71 4.07 -5.62
C LYS A 246 -0.86 3.56 -4.47
N ALA A 247 -0.87 4.25 -3.34
CA ALA A 247 -0.12 3.82 -2.16
C ALA A 247 -0.96 3.87 -0.88
N ILE A 248 -0.60 3.01 0.05
CA ILE A 248 -0.94 3.15 1.46
C ILE A 248 0.34 3.57 2.16
N PHE A 249 0.41 4.85 2.53
CA PHE A 249 1.48 5.39 3.35
C PHE A 249 1.24 5.00 4.80
N LEU A 250 2.26 4.47 5.44
CA LEU A 250 2.19 3.90 6.78
C LEU A 250 3.15 4.66 7.71
N ASP A 251 2.69 5.13 8.85
CA ASP A 251 3.65 5.43 9.92
C ASP A 251 4.25 4.12 10.44
N ARG A 252 5.39 4.20 11.11
CA ARG A 252 6.08 3.05 11.68
C ARG A 252 5.62 2.81 13.12
N ASP A 253 5.98 3.72 14.02
CA ASP A 253 5.75 3.56 15.46
C ASP A 253 4.27 3.78 15.79
N GLY A 254 3.63 2.81 16.44
CA GLY A 254 2.20 2.85 16.74
C GLY A 254 1.29 2.33 15.62
N VAL A 255 1.82 2.03 14.43
CA VAL A 255 1.07 1.47 13.28
C VAL A 255 1.62 0.12 12.89
N ILE A 256 2.89 0.03 12.55
CA ILE A 256 3.61 -1.19 12.15
C ILE A 256 4.11 -1.95 13.39
N ASN A 257 4.70 -1.22 14.34
CA ASN A 257 5.27 -1.76 15.56
C ASN A 257 4.72 -1.04 16.80
N GLU A 258 4.92 -1.68 17.94
CA GLU A 258 4.56 -1.10 19.23
C GLU A 258 5.25 0.25 19.41
N ASN A 259 4.51 1.23 19.94
CA ASN A 259 5.07 2.55 20.22
C ASN A 259 5.72 2.54 21.60
N VAL A 260 6.99 2.15 21.64
CA VAL A 260 7.86 2.29 22.81
C VAL A 260 8.69 3.55 22.58
N ASP A 261 8.46 4.60 23.33
CA ASP A 261 9.01 5.94 23.07
C ASP A 261 10.50 5.91 22.66
N LEU A 262 10.82 6.59 21.52
CA LEU A 262 12.18 6.78 20.99
C LEU A 262 12.97 5.47 20.72
N ILE A 263 12.40 4.56 19.95
CA ILE A 263 13.10 3.34 19.51
C ILE A 263 14.42 3.71 18.80
N HIS A 264 15.54 3.35 19.40
CA HIS A 264 16.88 3.68 18.90
C HIS A 264 17.83 2.48 18.80
N LYS A 265 17.34 1.27 19.16
CA LYS A 265 18.04 -0.01 19.04
C LYS A 265 17.13 -1.05 18.41
N PRO A 266 17.67 -2.01 17.63
CA PRO A 266 16.86 -3.08 17.04
C PRO A 266 16.13 -3.94 18.10
N GLU A 267 16.70 -4.13 19.29
CA GLU A 267 16.10 -4.94 20.37
C GLU A 267 14.76 -4.38 20.85
N ASP A 268 14.59 -3.06 20.79
CA ASP A 268 13.38 -2.35 21.25
C ASP A 268 12.27 -2.36 20.18
N PHE A 269 12.55 -2.84 18.98
CA PHE A 269 11.59 -2.89 17.88
C PHE A 269 10.80 -4.22 17.92
N HIS A 270 9.47 -4.13 18.00
CA HIS A 270 8.56 -5.28 18.02
C HIS A 270 7.36 -5.03 17.13
N LEU A 271 7.15 -5.87 16.11
CA LEU A 271 5.97 -5.81 15.25
C LEU A 271 4.70 -6.09 16.06
N TYR A 272 3.60 -5.39 15.74
CA TYR A 272 2.30 -5.85 16.21
C TYR A 272 1.95 -7.21 15.59
N PRO A 273 1.23 -8.10 16.30
CA PRO A 273 0.91 -9.45 15.82
C PRO A 273 0.10 -9.51 14.52
N PHE A 274 -0.58 -8.44 14.18
CA PHE A 274 -1.40 -8.31 12.96
C PHE A 274 -0.64 -7.69 11.78
N THR A 275 0.52 -7.08 11.99
CA THR A 275 1.18 -6.22 10.97
C THR A 275 1.53 -6.97 9.71
N ALA A 276 2.16 -8.15 9.81
CA ALA A 276 2.55 -8.91 8.65
C ALA A 276 1.34 -9.31 7.79
N ARG A 277 0.23 -9.73 8.41
CA ARG A 277 -1.01 -10.05 7.68
C ARG A 277 -1.60 -8.83 6.99
N ALA A 278 -1.61 -7.68 7.68
CA ALA A 278 -2.11 -6.42 7.12
C ALA A 278 -1.29 -5.97 5.90
N ILE A 279 0.04 -6.01 5.99
CA ILE A 279 0.94 -5.63 4.90
C ILE A 279 0.85 -6.66 3.76
N SER A 280 0.81 -7.96 4.04
CA SER A 280 0.58 -9.00 3.03
C SER A 280 -0.73 -8.77 2.27
N LYS A 281 -1.81 -8.38 2.97
CA LYS A 281 -3.09 -8.00 2.35
C LYS A 281 -2.92 -6.80 1.40
N ILE A 282 -2.16 -5.78 1.79
CA ILE A 282 -1.84 -4.64 0.92
C ILE A 282 -1.06 -5.11 -0.31
N ASN A 283 -0.07 -6.00 -0.15
CA ASN A 283 0.75 -6.52 -1.25
C ASN A 283 -0.06 -7.31 -2.29
N THR A 284 -1.19 -7.93 -1.91
CA THR A 284 -2.09 -8.60 -2.88
C THR A 284 -2.88 -7.62 -3.73
N SER A 285 -2.98 -6.36 -3.33
CA SER A 285 -3.78 -5.31 -3.97
C SER A 285 -2.98 -4.51 -5.02
N ASP A 286 -3.61 -3.46 -5.56
CA ASP A 286 -2.95 -2.48 -6.44
C ASP A 286 -2.20 -1.38 -5.67
N TYR A 287 -2.26 -1.34 -4.34
CA TYR A 287 -1.56 -0.34 -3.53
C TYR A 287 -0.10 -0.73 -3.29
N LEU A 288 0.78 0.27 -3.30
CA LEU A 288 2.14 0.17 -2.76
C LEU A 288 2.09 0.33 -1.24
N ALA A 289 2.87 -0.46 -0.51
CA ALA A 289 3.06 -0.31 0.93
C ALA A 289 4.30 0.57 1.19
N VAL A 290 4.10 1.83 1.58
CA VAL A 290 5.19 2.81 1.71
C VAL A 290 5.24 3.35 3.14
N VAL A 291 6.36 3.16 3.84
CA VAL A 291 6.57 3.72 5.17
C VAL A 291 6.95 5.20 5.07
N THR A 292 6.34 6.02 5.93
CA THR A 292 6.70 7.44 6.10
C THR A 292 6.76 7.76 7.60
N THR A 293 7.96 7.87 8.17
CA THR A 293 8.14 7.93 9.63
C THR A 293 9.05 9.06 10.10
N ASN A 294 8.69 9.69 11.23
CA ASN A 294 9.52 10.70 11.90
C ASN A 294 10.47 10.05 12.90
N GLN A 295 11.78 10.05 12.62
CA GLN A 295 12.79 9.39 13.43
C GLN A 295 13.77 10.39 14.06
N SER A 296 13.27 11.18 15.02
CA SER A 296 14.04 12.19 15.72
C SER A 296 15.16 11.65 16.63
N VAL A 297 15.24 10.34 16.81
CA VAL A 297 16.31 9.67 17.57
C VAL A 297 17.71 10.00 17.05
N VAL A 298 17.84 10.27 15.74
CA VAL A 298 19.10 10.73 15.13
C VAL A 298 19.42 12.17 15.53
N ALA A 299 18.45 13.09 15.43
CA ALA A 299 18.62 14.48 15.88
C ALA A 299 18.85 14.60 17.38
N ARG A 300 18.38 13.64 18.17
CA ARG A 300 18.60 13.54 19.63
C ARG A 300 19.91 12.83 19.99
N ASN A 301 20.68 12.40 18.99
CA ASN A 301 21.95 11.67 19.16
C ASN A 301 21.83 10.36 19.97
N LEU A 302 20.64 9.74 19.95
CA LEU A 302 20.41 8.43 20.56
C LEU A 302 20.88 7.29 19.65
N THR A 303 20.87 7.52 18.35
CA THR A 303 21.41 6.62 17.34
C THR A 303 21.97 7.39 16.15
N THR A 304 22.63 6.70 15.23
CA THR A 304 23.11 7.24 13.95
C THR A 304 22.15 6.87 12.82
N ILE A 305 22.33 7.44 11.62
CA ILE A 305 21.62 6.98 10.41
C ILE A 305 21.84 5.49 10.19
N LYS A 306 23.08 5.01 10.34
CA LYS A 306 23.39 3.59 10.23
C LYS A 306 22.63 2.75 11.27
N GLY A 307 22.59 3.19 12.53
CA GLY A 307 21.84 2.50 13.59
C GLY A 307 20.33 2.48 13.33
N LEU A 308 19.76 3.57 12.79
CA LEU A 308 18.38 3.59 12.33
C LEU A 308 18.16 2.60 11.17
N GLY A 309 19.12 2.48 10.26
CA GLY A 309 19.12 1.48 9.18
C GLY A 309 19.03 0.05 9.71
N GLU A 310 19.73 -0.29 10.80
CA GLU A 310 19.64 -1.63 11.41
C GLU A 310 18.25 -1.93 12.00
N ILE A 311 17.54 -0.90 12.51
CA ILE A 311 16.14 -1.05 12.96
C ILE A 311 15.23 -1.32 11.75
N HIS A 312 15.44 -0.61 10.63
CA HIS A 312 14.68 -0.84 9.40
C HIS A 312 14.98 -2.22 8.80
N LYS A 313 16.24 -2.67 8.81
CA LYS A 313 16.61 -4.03 8.38
C LYS A 313 15.84 -5.08 9.19
N LYS A 314 15.79 -4.94 10.52
CA LYS A 314 15.01 -5.85 11.37
C LYS A 314 13.54 -5.88 10.97
N MET A 315 12.93 -4.71 10.76
CA MET A 315 11.54 -4.60 10.31
C MET A 315 11.32 -5.34 8.98
N GLU A 316 12.17 -5.11 7.99
CA GLU A 316 12.07 -5.75 6.67
C GLU A 316 12.32 -7.25 6.74
N THR A 317 13.26 -7.71 7.59
CA THR A 317 13.53 -9.13 7.82
C THR A 317 12.33 -9.84 8.44
N GLU A 318 11.78 -9.32 9.55
CA GLU A 318 10.63 -9.91 10.23
C GLU A 318 9.38 -9.95 9.34
N LEU A 319 9.17 -8.92 8.52
CA LEU A 319 8.08 -8.90 7.52
C LEU A 319 8.32 -9.92 6.41
N GLY A 320 9.54 -10.00 5.88
CA GLY A 320 9.91 -10.94 4.82
C GLY A 320 9.78 -12.40 5.26
N ASP A 321 10.17 -12.73 6.50
CA ASP A 321 10.01 -14.06 7.10
C ASP A 321 8.52 -14.44 7.23
N ALA A 322 7.65 -13.45 7.38
CA ALA A 322 6.20 -13.63 7.46
C ALA A 322 5.49 -13.47 6.08
N GLY A 323 6.22 -13.39 4.97
CA GLY A 323 5.66 -13.29 3.62
C GLY A 323 5.05 -11.93 3.27
N ALA A 324 5.54 -10.86 3.89
CA ALA A 324 5.11 -9.49 3.64
C ALA A 324 6.29 -8.61 3.21
N LYS A 325 6.03 -7.55 2.45
CA LYS A 325 7.06 -6.61 1.99
C LYS A 325 6.60 -5.16 2.03
N LEU A 326 7.55 -4.27 2.25
CA LEU A 326 7.40 -2.84 2.06
C LEU A 326 7.98 -2.45 0.70
N ASP A 327 7.28 -1.64 -0.06
CA ASP A 327 7.77 -1.19 -1.37
C ASP A 327 8.81 -0.06 -1.24
N ALA A 328 8.72 0.74 -0.16
CA ALA A 328 9.71 1.75 0.18
C ALA A 328 9.62 2.20 1.65
N ILE A 329 10.72 2.77 2.15
CA ILE A 329 10.80 3.39 3.48
C ILE A 329 11.34 4.80 3.32
N TYR A 330 10.53 5.80 3.69
CA TYR A 330 10.93 7.21 3.80
C TYR A 330 10.93 7.60 5.28
N TYR A 331 12.00 8.22 5.74
CA TYR A 331 12.13 8.67 7.12
C TYR A 331 12.65 10.09 7.22
N CYS A 332 12.30 10.76 8.31
CA CYS A 332 12.82 12.07 8.64
C CYS A 332 13.69 11.98 9.91
N PRO A 333 15.01 12.15 9.82
CA PRO A 333 15.92 12.11 10.98
C PRO A 333 15.96 13.44 11.74
N HIS A 334 15.29 14.48 11.25
CA HIS A 334 15.41 15.85 11.74
C HIS A 334 14.46 16.17 12.89
N HIS A 335 14.81 17.18 13.70
CA HIS A 335 13.94 17.80 14.69
C HIS A 335 14.26 19.29 14.84
N PRO A 336 13.27 20.20 14.74
CA PRO A 336 13.54 21.64 14.76
C PRO A 336 13.97 22.17 16.13
N ASP A 337 13.51 21.56 17.24
CA ASP A 337 13.77 22.04 18.59
C ASP A 337 15.24 21.85 18.97
N LYS A 338 15.83 22.90 19.55
CA LYS A 338 17.24 22.99 19.96
C LYS A 338 17.35 23.18 21.45
N GLY A 339 18.56 23.03 22.00
CA GLY A 339 18.87 23.37 23.39
C GLY A 339 19.01 22.18 24.34
N TYR A 340 19.18 20.99 23.80
CA TYR A 340 19.46 19.76 24.55
C TYR A 340 20.97 19.47 24.57
N PRO A 341 21.60 19.11 25.70
CA PRO A 341 23.06 18.97 25.81
C PRO A 341 23.70 17.96 24.87
N GLU A 342 22.95 16.90 24.47
CA GLU A 342 23.48 15.76 23.71
C GLU A 342 22.97 15.72 22.26
N GLU A 343 22.38 16.81 21.76
CA GLU A 343 21.77 16.83 20.42
C GLU A 343 22.80 16.79 19.28
N ASN A 344 22.41 16.14 18.18
CA ASN A 344 23.15 16.18 16.93
C ASN A 344 22.73 17.41 16.11
N VAL A 345 23.55 18.47 16.20
CA VAL A 345 23.27 19.78 15.60
C VAL A 345 23.02 19.72 14.10
N ALA A 346 23.68 18.79 13.38
CA ALA A 346 23.51 18.62 11.93
C ALA A 346 22.08 18.24 11.52
N TYR A 347 21.34 17.57 12.41
CA TYR A 347 19.95 17.15 12.18
C TYR A 347 18.93 18.05 12.91
N LYS A 348 19.37 19.09 13.59
CA LYS A 348 18.50 20.07 14.29
C LYS A 348 18.07 21.19 13.34
N ILE A 349 17.34 20.82 12.32
CA ILE A 349 16.86 21.72 11.26
C ILE A 349 15.36 21.60 11.08
N ASP A 350 14.73 22.67 10.63
CA ASP A 350 13.39 22.64 10.06
C ASP A 350 13.50 22.17 8.61
N CYS A 351 12.81 21.08 8.27
CA CYS A 351 12.86 20.44 6.96
C CYS A 351 11.46 20.21 6.41
N ASP A 352 11.34 19.91 5.13
CA ASP A 352 10.06 19.61 4.50
C ASP A 352 9.65 18.13 4.67
N CYS A 353 10.60 17.23 5.02
CA CYS A 353 10.30 15.81 5.20
C CYS A 353 9.58 15.49 6.52
N ARG A 354 9.73 16.31 7.58
CA ARG A 354 9.11 16.03 8.87
C ARG A 354 7.60 16.22 8.85
N LYS A 355 6.83 15.17 9.13
CA LYS A 355 5.38 15.26 9.38
C LYS A 355 5.10 16.25 10.52
N PRO A 356 4.11 17.18 10.43
CA PRO A 356 2.97 17.17 9.52
C PRO A 356 3.20 17.73 8.11
N LYS A 357 4.43 18.09 7.73
CA LYS A 357 4.72 18.48 6.35
C LYS A 357 4.69 17.25 5.42
N PRO A 358 4.24 17.40 4.15
CA PRO A 358 4.01 16.26 3.25
C PRO A 358 5.26 15.78 2.49
N GLY A 359 6.45 16.25 2.83
CA GLY A 359 7.65 16.07 2.01
C GLY A 359 8.02 14.61 1.73
N MET A 360 7.87 13.69 2.72
CA MET A 360 8.12 12.26 2.48
C MET A 360 7.11 11.66 1.50
N ILE A 361 5.81 12.00 1.62
CA ILE A 361 4.76 11.56 0.70
C ILE A 361 5.03 12.11 -0.71
N ASN A 362 5.41 13.38 -0.83
CA ASN A 362 5.72 14.01 -2.11
C ASN A 362 6.95 13.39 -2.78
N ASN A 363 7.99 13.05 -2.01
CA ASN A 363 9.16 12.37 -2.53
C ASN A 363 8.79 10.98 -3.08
N ALA A 364 8.09 10.16 -2.30
CA ALA A 364 7.61 8.86 -2.75
C ALA A 364 6.72 8.97 -4.00
N SER A 365 5.85 10.00 -4.05
CA SER A 365 4.96 10.24 -5.19
C SER A 365 5.73 10.59 -6.47
N ARG A 366 6.81 11.35 -6.36
CA ARG A 366 7.70 11.66 -7.49
C ARG A 366 8.49 10.41 -7.92
N ASP A 367 9.06 9.70 -6.96
CA ASP A 367 9.97 8.58 -7.23
C ASP A 367 9.23 7.40 -7.86
N TYR A 368 8.00 7.12 -7.43
CA TYR A 368 7.19 5.98 -7.88
C TYR A 368 5.91 6.36 -8.64
N ASN A 369 5.81 7.59 -9.15
CA ASN A 369 4.63 8.08 -9.90
C ASN A 369 3.30 7.84 -9.17
N ILE A 370 3.28 8.03 -7.83
CA ILE A 370 2.09 7.82 -7.01
C ILE A 370 1.13 9.01 -7.14
N ASP A 371 -0.17 8.72 -7.16
CA ASP A 371 -1.25 9.69 -7.06
C ASP A 371 -1.74 9.79 -5.60
N PRO A 372 -1.39 10.87 -4.86
CA PRO A 372 -1.84 11.04 -3.48
C PRO A 372 -3.37 11.09 -3.34
N LEU A 373 -4.09 11.59 -4.34
CA LEU A 373 -5.56 11.69 -4.30
C LEU A 373 -6.25 10.32 -4.31
N GLN A 374 -5.57 9.29 -4.82
CA GLN A 374 -6.04 7.90 -4.82
C GLN A 374 -5.36 7.06 -3.73
N SER A 375 -4.62 7.69 -2.84
CA SER A 375 -3.78 7.04 -1.83
C SER A 375 -4.29 7.33 -0.42
N PHE A 376 -3.80 6.54 0.53
CA PHE A 376 -4.16 6.65 1.94
C PHE A 376 -2.93 6.96 2.79
N MET A 377 -3.10 7.73 3.88
CA MET A 377 -2.12 7.87 4.95
C MET A 377 -2.69 7.27 6.21
N ILE A 378 -2.07 6.20 6.70
CA ILE A 378 -2.42 5.52 7.96
C ILE A 378 -1.41 5.92 9.04
N GLY A 379 -1.90 6.48 10.12
CA GLY A 379 -1.07 6.92 11.23
C GLY A 379 -1.83 6.91 12.56
N ASP A 380 -1.12 7.12 13.65
CA ASP A 380 -1.67 7.18 15.01
C ASP A 380 -1.62 8.58 15.63
N SER A 381 -1.06 9.57 14.90
CA SER A 381 -0.77 10.90 15.42
C SER A 381 -1.32 12.05 14.57
N GLU A 382 -1.42 13.24 15.16
CA GLU A 382 -1.76 14.50 14.48
C GLU A 382 -0.81 14.80 13.30
N ALA A 383 0.47 14.46 13.45
CA ALA A 383 1.46 14.71 12.42
C ALA A 383 1.17 13.89 11.13
N ASP A 384 0.65 12.69 11.27
CA ASP A 384 0.28 11.82 10.15
C ASP A 384 -0.93 12.37 9.41
N MET A 385 -1.95 12.75 10.18
CA MET A 385 -3.18 13.32 9.61
C MET A 385 -2.87 14.63 8.88
N GLY A 386 -2.01 15.47 9.46
CA GLY A 386 -1.56 16.72 8.84
C GLY A 386 -0.82 16.47 7.53
N ALA A 387 0.15 15.55 7.53
CA ALA A 387 0.94 15.20 6.34
C ALA A 387 0.06 14.60 5.22
N GLY A 388 -0.83 13.66 5.58
CA GLY A 388 -1.76 13.03 4.64
C GLY A 388 -2.68 14.04 3.98
N LYS A 389 -3.32 14.93 4.76
CA LYS A 389 -4.20 15.99 4.23
C LYS A 389 -3.44 16.97 3.35
N ALA A 390 -2.24 17.41 3.79
CA ALA A 390 -1.42 18.34 3.02
C ALA A 390 -0.97 17.75 1.67
N ALA A 391 -0.78 16.45 1.59
CA ALA A 391 -0.48 15.74 0.35
C ALA A 391 -1.72 15.43 -0.51
N GLY A 392 -2.94 15.53 0.05
CA GLY A 392 -4.19 15.18 -0.62
C GLY A 392 -4.62 13.72 -0.45
N CYS A 393 -3.97 12.96 0.43
CA CYS A 393 -4.36 11.58 0.73
C CYS A 393 -5.65 11.50 1.56
N THR A 394 -6.36 10.37 1.43
CA THR A 394 -7.37 10.00 2.42
C THR A 394 -6.68 9.60 3.71
N THR A 395 -7.06 10.24 4.83
CA THR A 395 -6.43 10.03 6.13
C THR A 395 -7.16 8.96 6.94
N VAL A 396 -6.38 8.05 7.49
CA VAL A 396 -6.86 6.92 8.31
C VAL A 396 -6.11 6.92 9.62
N SER A 397 -6.82 7.01 10.72
CA SER A 397 -6.21 6.85 12.04
C SER A 397 -6.44 5.44 12.57
N VAL A 398 -5.46 4.96 13.34
CA VAL A 398 -5.59 3.74 14.15
C VAL A 398 -5.59 4.07 15.64
N MET A 399 -6.22 3.21 16.45
CA MET A 399 -6.30 3.40 17.92
C MET A 399 -5.06 2.86 18.65
N THR A 400 -4.18 2.15 17.94
CA THR A 400 -2.86 1.75 18.47
C THR A 400 -1.94 2.97 18.63
N GLY A 401 -0.85 2.84 19.34
CA GLY A 401 0.09 3.91 19.57
C GLY A 401 -0.50 5.09 20.36
N PHE A 402 -0.34 6.31 19.86
CA PHE A 402 -0.96 7.51 20.46
C PHE A 402 -2.47 7.57 20.21
N GLY A 403 -2.98 6.91 19.17
CA GLY A 403 -4.40 6.76 18.89
C GLY A 403 -5.16 8.07 18.68
N LEU A 404 -4.51 9.14 18.26
CA LEU A 404 -5.09 10.48 18.08
C LEU A 404 -5.80 11.05 19.35
N ARG A 405 -5.41 10.64 20.53
CA ARG A 405 -6.07 11.08 21.79
C ARG A 405 -6.08 12.60 22.01
N LYS A 406 -5.17 13.33 21.33
CA LYS A 406 -5.00 14.79 21.46
C LYS A 406 -4.97 15.50 20.10
N ALA A 407 -5.51 14.88 19.05
CA ALA A 407 -5.45 15.46 17.71
C ALA A 407 -6.52 16.53 17.51
N LYS A 408 -6.15 17.63 16.83
CA LYS A 408 -7.07 18.66 16.36
C LYS A 408 -7.64 18.31 14.99
N THR A 409 -6.87 17.58 14.18
CA THR A 409 -7.20 17.22 12.83
C THR A 409 -8.03 15.92 12.79
N LYS A 410 -9.31 16.02 12.47
CA LYS A 410 -10.19 14.85 12.33
C LYS A 410 -9.76 14.00 11.13
N PRO A 411 -9.49 12.69 11.31
CA PRO A 411 -9.23 11.76 10.20
C PRO A 411 -10.51 11.51 9.39
N ASP A 412 -10.34 11.05 8.14
CA ASP A 412 -11.49 10.58 7.34
C ASP A 412 -12.05 9.27 7.89
N TYR A 413 -11.18 8.36 8.36
CA TYR A 413 -11.54 7.07 8.95
C TYR A 413 -10.76 6.79 10.23
N LEU A 414 -11.36 6.02 11.12
CA LEU A 414 -10.76 5.55 12.37
C LEU A 414 -11.02 4.05 12.52
N PHE A 415 -9.95 3.26 12.69
CA PHE A 415 -9.99 1.81 12.91
C PHE A 415 -9.24 1.41 14.19
N ALA A 416 -9.48 0.20 14.67
CA ALA A 416 -8.81 -0.31 15.85
C ALA A 416 -7.28 -0.45 15.63
N ASN A 417 -6.88 -0.92 14.45
CA ASN A 417 -5.49 -1.21 14.10
C ASN A 417 -5.27 -1.22 12.58
N LEU A 418 -4.02 -1.47 12.17
CA LEU A 418 -3.63 -1.55 10.76
C LEU A 418 -4.37 -2.64 9.98
N GLU A 419 -4.66 -3.80 10.59
CA GLU A 419 -5.32 -4.91 9.90
C GLU A 419 -6.77 -4.55 9.50
N GLU A 420 -7.54 -3.94 10.41
CA GLU A 420 -8.88 -3.46 10.06
C GLU A 420 -8.84 -2.38 8.97
N ALA A 421 -7.88 -1.45 9.05
CA ALA A 421 -7.71 -0.41 8.04
C ALA A 421 -7.36 -0.99 6.67
N ALA A 422 -6.39 -1.93 6.61
CA ALA A 422 -5.96 -2.58 5.37
C ALA A 422 -7.10 -3.40 4.74
N ASN A 423 -7.83 -4.17 5.54
CA ASN A 423 -8.99 -4.93 5.07
C ASN A 423 -10.05 -4.00 4.47
N PHE A 424 -10.39 -2.91 5.16
CA PHE A 424 -11.36 -1.94 4.65
C PHE A 424 -10.93 -1.31 3.32
N ILE A 425 -9.67 -0.90 3.20
CA ILE A 425 -9.15 -0.24 1.99
C ILE A 425 -9.08 -1.21 0.82
N VAL A 426 -8.57 -2.43 1.05
CA VAL A 426 -8.33 -3.40 -0.02
C VAL A 426 -9.60 -4.10 -0.48
N ASP A 427 -10.47 -4.47 0.45
CA ASP A 427 -11.69 -5.22 0.12
C ASP A 427 -12.83 -4.33 -0.40
N GLU A 428 -12.75 -3.01 -0.17
CA GLU A 428 -13.79 -2.04 -0.58
C GLU A 428 -15.22 -2.55 -0.28
N PRO A 429 -15.55 -2.89 0.99
CA PRO A 429 -16.76 -3.65 1.32
C PRO A 429 -18.05 -2.96 0.90
N TYR A 430 -18.02 -1.66 0.64
CA TYR A 430 -19.18 -0.86 0.27
C TYR A 430 -19.24 -0.48 -1.22
N LYS A 431 -18.38 -1.04 -2.06
CA LYS A 431 -18.29 -0.70 -3.49
C LYS A 431 -19.60 -0.94 -4.24
N ASN A 432 -20.22 -2.10 -4.02
CA ASN A 432 -21.49 -2.44 -4.66
C ASN A 432 -22.64 -1.55 -4.17
N LEU A 433 -22.61 -1.17 -2.89
CA LEU A 433 -23.61 -0.24 -2.35
C LEU A 433 -23.42 1.17 -2.94
N ALA A 434 -22.18 1.65 -3.06
CA ALA A 434 -21.92 2.95 -3.69
C ALA A 434 -22.42 2.98 -5.14
N ALA A 435 -22.20 1.90 -5.90
CA ALA A 435 -22.72 1.78 -7.26
C ALA A 435 -24.27 1.81 -7.29
N LYS A 436 -24.94 1.12 -6.35
CA LYS A 436 -26.40 1.18 -6.22
C LYS A 436 -26.91 2.56 -5.87
N VAL A 437 -26.26 3.27 -4.92
CA VAL A 437 -26.64 4.64 -4.53
C VAL A 437 -26.44 5.61 -5.69
N LYS A 438 -25.35 5.46 -6.45
CA LYS A 438 -25.09 6.23 -7.68
C LYS A 438 -26.19 6.02 -8.72
N ASP A 439 -26.60 4.77 -8.96
CA ASP A 439 -27.68 4.44 -9.88
C ASP A 439 -28.99 5.06 -9.43
N LEU A 440 -29.36 4.93 -8.15
CA LEU A 440 -30.54 5.59 -7.58
C LEU A 440 -30.51 7.11 -7.76
N ALA A 441 -29.37 7.74 -7.52
CA ALA A 441 -29.23 9.19 -7.68
C ALA A 441 -29.35 9.63 -9.16
N SER A 442 -28.87 8.80 -10.08
CA SER A 442 -28.87 9.09 -11.53
C SER A 442 -30.24 8.84 -12.16
N THR A 443 -31.00 7.87 -11.67
CA THR A 443 -32.30 7.48 -12.24
C THR A 443 -33.49 8.18 -11.55
N SER A 444 -33.28 8.73 -10.35
CA SER A 444 -34.34 9.43 -9.61
C SER A 444 -34.80 10.72 -10.31
N SER A 445 -36.13 10.86 -10.46
CA SER A 445 -36.76 12.12 -10.92
C SER A 445 -36.81 13.22 -9.85
N LYS A 446 -36.48 12.89 -8.57
CA LYS A 446 -36.41 13.86 -7.49
C LYS A 446 -35.20 14.79 -7.68
N GLU A 447 -35.38 16.06 -7.30
CA GLU A 447 -34.27 17.02 -7.26
C GLU A 447 -33.17 16.57 -6.33
N THR A 448 -33.55 16.13 -5.14
CA THR A 448 -32.64 15.60 -4.11
C THR A 448 -33.14 14.26 -3.57
N LEU A 449 -32.25 13.28 -3.47
CA LEU A 449 -32.49 11.94 -2.91
C LEU A 449 -32.04 11.91 -1.45
N VAL A 450 -32.91 11.49 -0.55
CA VAL A 450 -32.62 11.38 0.90
C VAL A 450 -32.37 9.92 1.27
N ILE A 451 -31.20 9.64 1.84
CA ILE A 451 -30.77 8.30 2.26
C ILE A 451 -30.46 8.29 3.75
N ASN A 452 -31.18 7.47 4.51
CA ASN A 452 -30.92 7.30 5.93
C ASN A 452 -30.03 6.09 6.19
N ILE A 453 -29.05 6.24 7.08
CA ILE A 453 -28.09 5.21 7.50
C ILE A 453 -28.21 5.02 9.02
N GLY A 454 -28.94 3.99 9.42
CA GLY A 454 -29.11 3.56 10.81
C GLY A 454 -28.17 2.43 11.21
N GLY A 455 -28.20 2.06 12.48
CA GLY A 455 -27.43 0.95 13.05
C GLY A 455 -26.83 1.29 14.41
N ASN A 456 -26.27 0.30 15.09
CA ASN A 456 -25.72 0.46 16.43
C ASN A 456 -24.52 1.43 16.50
N THR A 457 -24.32 2.04 17.67
CA THR A 457 -23.07 2.74 17.97
C THR A 457 -21.91 1.78 17.69
N ARG A 458 -20.85 2.25 17.01
CA ARG A 458 -19.70 1.41 16.60
C ARG A 458 -19.95 0.36 15.52
N SER A 459 -21.14 0.31 14.92
CA SER A 459 -21.37 -0.60 13.78
C SER A 459 -20.61 -0.21 12.49
N GLY A 460 -20.09 1.03 12.39
CA GLY A 460 -19.40 1.53 11.20
C GLY A 460 -20.27 2.43 10.29
N LYS A 461 -21.41 2.94 10.77
CA LYS A 461 -22.27 3.88 10.02
C LYS A 461 -21.52 5.09 9.45
N SER A 462 -20.75 5.75 10.31
CA SER A 462 -20.00 6.94 9.90
C SER A 462 -18.90 6.62 8.88
N THR A 463 -18.27 5.44 8.98
CA THR A 463 -17.34 4.91 7.98
C THR A 463 -18.05 4.70 6.65
N LEU A 464 -19.23 4.07 6.66
CA LEU A 464 -20.08 3.87 5.49
C LEU A 464 -20.50 5.22 4.86
N ALA A 465 -21.01 6.15 5.67
CA ALA A 465 -21.43 7.47 5.18
C ALA A 465 -20.27 8.24 4.56
N THR A 466 -19.09 8.21 5.17
CA THR A 466 -17.86 8.81 4.61
C THR A 466 -17.48 8.16 3.29
N TYR A 467 -17.52 6.83 3.22
CA TYR A 467 -17.22 6.09 2.00
C TYR A 467 -18.16 6.49 0.86
N LEU A 468 -19.48 6.45 1.10
CA LEU A 468 -20.49 6.84 0.10
C LEU A 468 -20.30 8.29 -0.36
N GLN A 469 -20.09 9.22 0.57
CA GLN A 469 -19.85 10.63 0.23
C GLN A 469 -18.64 10.81 -0.68
N LYS A 470 -17.52 10.13 -0.38
CA LYS A 470 -16.30 10.21 -1.20
C LYS A 470 -16.50 9.59 -2.58
N GLN A 471 -17.18 8.44 -2.67
CA GLN A 471 -17.44 7.78 -3.96
C GLN A 471 -18.40 8.61 -4.83
N LEU A 472 -19.48 9.13 -4.26
CA LEU A 472 -20.40 10.01 -4.97
C LEU A 472 -19.69 11.26 -5.52
N LYS A 473 -18.84 11.90 -4.69
CA LYS A 473 -18.04 13.06 -5.11
C LYS A 473 -17.07 12.71 -6.24
N ALA A 474 -16.41 11.54 -6.19
CA ALA A 474 -15.53 11.06 -7.25
C ALA A 474 -16.29 10.83 -8.58
N ASP A 475 -17.56 10.46 -8.50
CA ASP A 475 -18.48 10.31 -9.63
C ASP A 475 -19.14 11.63 -10.08
N GLY A 476 -18.77 12.77 -9.50
CA GLY A 476 -19.31 14.09 -9.81
C GLY A 476 -20.72 14.35 -9.23
N ILE A 477 -21.15 13.56 -8.24
CA ILE A 477 -22.44 13.71 -7.57
C ILE A 477 -22.21 14.41 -6.22
N ASP A 478 -22.71 15.64 -6.10
CA ASP A 478 -22.63 16.38 -4.85
C ASP A 478 -23.55 15.79 -3.79
N CYS A 479 -23.03 15.70 -2.56
CA CYS A 479 -23.68 15.06 -1.43
C CYS A 479 -23.56 15.90 -0.16
N LEU A 480 -24.70 16.17 0.49
CA LEU A 480 -24.75 16.73 1.84
C LEU A 480 -24.84 15.58 2.87
N ARG A 481 -23.93 15.55 3.84
CA ARG A 481 -23.99 14.59 4.95
C ARG A 481 -24.48 15.28 6.22
N ILE A 482 -25.52 14.72 6.84
CA ILE A 482 -26.09 15.17 8.12
C ILE A 482 -25.80 14.09 9.15
N THR A 483 -25.05 14.43 10.21
CA THR A 483 -24.73 13.56 11.33
C THR A 483 -25.66 13.87 12.50
N LEU A 484 -26.52 12.92 12.86
CA LEU A 484 -27.56 13.14 13.87
C LEU A 484 -27.02 13.25 15.31
N ASP A 485 -25.77 12.86 15.57
CA ASP A 485 -25.11 13.03 16.86
C ASP A 485 -24.97 14.50 17.28
N HIS A 486 -25.14 15.46 16.37
CA HIS A 486 -25.13 16.91 16.68
C HIS A 486 -26.37 17.36 17.48
N TRP A 487 -27.43 16.56 17.53
CA TRP A 487 -28.63 16.81 18.36
C TRP A 487 -28.65 16.01 19.65
N ILE A 488 -27.53 15.42 20.05
CA ILE A 488 -27.42 14.72 21.32
C ILE A 488 -27.43 15.72 22.47
N LEU A 489 -28.13 15.39 23.55
CA LEU A 489 -28.19 16.24 24.75
C LEU A 489 -26.79 16.36 25.43
N PRO A 490 -26.48 17.47 26.09
CA PRO A 490 -25.32 17.60 26.95
C PRO A 490 -25.27 16.48 28.01
N LYS A 491 -24.07 16.07 28.43
CA LYS A 491 -23.92 14.97 29.42
C LYS A 491 -24.72 15.20 30.70
N SER A 492 -24.81 16.44 31.19
CA SER A 492 -25.56 16.83 32.38
C SER A 492 -27.08 16.57 32.27
N GLU A 493 -27.63 16.63 31.07
CA GLU A 493 -29.05 16.44 30.80
C GLU A 493 -29.43 14.99 30.46
N ARG A 494 -28.41 14.10 30.32
CA ARG A 494 -28.59 12.67 30.10
C ARG A 494 -28.66 11.84 31.39
N ILE A 495 -28.38 12.45 32.54
CA ILE A 495 -28.38 11.77 33.83
C ILE A 495 -29.82 11.30 34.12
N GLY A 496 -29.96 9.99 34.40
CA GLY A 496 -31.27 9.34 34.67
C GLY A 496 -32.08 8.96 33.43
N LYS A 497 -31.53 9.14 32.22
CA LYS A 497 -32.13 8.67 30.96
C LYS A 497 -31.51 7.33 30.59
N GLU A 498 -32.28 6.27 30.76
CA GLU A 498 -31.79 4.90 30.53
C GLU A 498 -31.80 4.55 29.05
N GLU A 499 -32.86 4.90 28.31
CA GLU A 499 -32.99 4.57 26.89
C GLU A 499 -32.24 5.56 25.98
N VAL A 500 -31.58 5.04 24.95
CA VAL A 500 -30.76 5.82 24.00
C VAL A 500 -31.54 6.95 23.33
N PHE A 501 -32.80 6.74 22.97
CA PHE A 501 -33.60 7.75 22.24
C PHE A 501 -33.87 9.01 23.08
N HIS A 502 -33.97 8.86 24.41
CA HIS A 502 -34.15 9.99 25.33
C HIS A 502 -32.88 10.87 25.47
N ASN A 503 -31.75 10.40 24.95
CA ASN A 503 -30.53 11.17 24.92
C ASN A 503 -30.46 12.18 23.74
N PHE A 504 -31.46 12.19 22.87
CA PHE A 504 -31.53 13.10 21.72
C PHE A 504 -32.66 14.13 21.85
N GLN A 505 -32.49 15.30 21.25
CA GLN A 505 -33.54 16.32 21.10
C GLN A 505 -34.39 15.99 19.88
N ILE A 506 -35.20 14.89 19.95
CA ILE A 506 -35.88 14.30 18.79
C ILE A 506 -36.76 15.31 18.05
N ASP A 507 -37.64 16.06 18.74
CA ASP A 507 -38.55 17.03 18.11
C ASP A 507 -37.76 18.12 17.35
N LYS A 508 -36.69 18.62 17.97
CA LYS A 508 -35.79 19.63 17.32
C LYS A 508 -35.07 19.02 16.15
N LEU A 509 -34.51 17.81 16.31
CA LEU A 509 -33.77 17.09 15.25
C LEU A 509 -34.67 16.92 14.01
N GLU A 510 -35.90 16.42 14.17
CA GLU A 510 -36.85 16.24 13.06
C GLU A 510 -37.21 17.56 12.38
N SER A 511 -37.50 18.61 13.18
CA SER A 511 -37.81 19.93 12.66
C SER A 511 -36.63 20.55 11.89
N ASP A 512 -35.41 20.42 12.42
CA ASP A 512 -34.20 20.96 11.80
C ASP A 512 -33.86 20.19 10.51
N VAL A 513 -33.92 18.85 10.51
CA VAL A 513 -33.67 18.02 9.32
C VAL A 513 -34.68 18.37 8.22
N GLN A 514 -35.97 18.48 8.56
CA GLN A 514 -36.99 18.89 7.59
C GLN A 514 -36.73 20.32 7.05
N SER A 515 -36.25 21.23 7.90
CA SER A 515 -35.89 22.58 7.52
C SER A 515 -34.71 22.62 6.55
N ILE A 516 -33.67 21.77 6.77
CA ILE A 516 -32.51 21.62 5.88
C ILE A 516 -32.96 21.11 4.51
N ILE A 517 -33.81 20.07 4.48
CA ILE A 517 -34.35 19.51 3.22
C ILE A 517 -35.14 20.57 2.46
N ASN A 518 -35.84 21.46 3.17
CA ASN A 518 -36.57 22.59 2.57
C ASN A 518 -35.67 23.81 2.26
N GLY A 519 -34.35 23.67 2.27
CA GLY A 519 -33.38 24.70 1.87
C GLY A 519 -33.06 25.76 2.94
N LYS A 520 -33.47 25.56 4.19
CA LYS A 520 -33.07 26.46 5.29
C LYS A 520 -31.69 26.10 5.82
N THR A 521 -30.93 27.12 6.23
CA THR A 521 -29.66 26.95 6.91
C THR A 521 -29.87 26.67 8.39
N ILE A 522 -29.22 25.62 8.93
CA ILE A 522 -29.22 25.26 10.34
C ILE A 522 -27.78 25.29 10.86
N GLU A 523 -27.55 26.04 11.94
CA GLU A 523 -26.27 26.12 12.62
C GLU A 523 -26.35 25.43 13.99
N LEU A 524 -25.39 24.54 14.25
CA LEU A 524 -25.32 23.73 15.48
C LEU A 524 -23.89 23.71 16.02
N LYS A 525 -23.76 23.44 17.30
CA LYS A 525 -22.48 23.02 17.87
C LYS A 525 -22.17 21.60 17.46
N GLY A 526 -20.97 21.36 16.93
CA GLY A 526 -20.55 20.03 16.55
C GLY A 526 -20.47 19.10 17.75
N TYR A 527 -20.60 17.81 17.50
CA TYR A 527 -20.34 16.76 18.48
C TYR A 527 -18.97 16.14 18.21
N THR A 528 -18.18 15.96 19.26
CA THR A 528 -16.91 15.25 19.17
C THR A 528 -16.96 13.94 19.93
N PRO A 529 -16.44 12.84 19.36
CA PRO A 529 -16.40 11.55 20.04
C PRO A 529 -15.39 11.50 21.20
N HIS A 530 -14.45 12.44 21.24
CA HIS A 530 -13.40 12.52 22.27
C HIS A 530 -13.41 13.91 22.91
N PRO A 531 -13.27 14.01 24.26
CA PRO A 531 -13.31 15.29 24.97
C PRO A 531 -12.15 16.24 24.64
N ASP A 532 -11.05 15.74 24.12
CA ASP A 532 -9.86 16.52 23.78
C ASP A 532 -9.93 17.12 22.35
N TYR A 533 -10.93 16.76 21.54
CA TYR A 533 -11.13 17.37 20.24
C TYR A 533 -11.84 18.72 20.37
N ASP A 534 -11.40 19.69 19.57
CA ASP A 534 -12.09 20.98 19.48
C ASP A 534 -13.51 20.77 18.91
N VAL A 535 -14.49 21.42 19.55
CA VAL A 535 -15.88 21.41 19.08
C VAL A 535 -16.03 22.56 18.07
N GLU A 536 -16.11 22.22 16.81
CA GLU A 536 -16.38 23.17 15.73
C GLU A 536 -17.89 23.40 15.58
N ASP A 537 -18.29 24.61 15.23
CA ASP A 537 -19.67 24.89 14.82
C ASP A 537 -19.93 24.25 13.45
N VAL A 538 -21.10 23.65 13.29
CA VAL A 538 -21.49 22.94 12.08
C VAL A 538 -22.67 23.66 11.42
N THR A 539 -22.53 23.96 10.15
CA THR A 539 -23.59 24.57 9.33
C THR A 539 -24.10 23.54 8.32
N TYR A 540 -25.38 23.28 8.35
CA TYR A 540 -26.07 22.49 7.34
C TYR A 540 -26.88 23.36 6.41
N LYS A 541 -26.60 23.29 5.11
CA LYS A 541 -27.31 24.03 4.06
C LYS A 541 -27.37 23.19 2.80
N LEU A 542 -28.57 23.01 2.27
CA LEU A 542 -28.77 22.37 0.98
C LEU A 542 -28.54 23.42 -0.13
N GLU A 543 -27.52 23.23 -0.94
CA GLU A 543 -27.11 24.13 -2.04
C GLU A 543 -27.17 23.43 -3.42
N GLY A 544 -28.23 22.62 -3.62
CA GLY A 544 -28.43 21.88 -4.88
C GLY A 544 -27.76 20.50 -4.91
N GLN A 545 -27.33 19.97 -3.76
CA GLN A 545 -26.79 18.61 -3.69
C GLN A 545 -27.83 17.58 -4.12
N LYS A 546 -27.41 16.64 -4.98
CA LYS A 546 -28.25 15.57 -5.51
C LYS A 546 -28.61 14.51 -4.47
N VAL A 547 -27.76 14.32 -3.44
CA VAL A 547 -27.94 13.32 -2.40
C VAL A 547 -27.79 13.97 -1.02
N ILE A 548 -28.68 13.62 -0.08
CA ILE A 548 -28.52 13.87 1.35
C ILE A 548 -28.32 12.52 2.03
N LEU A 549 -27.21 12.34 2.75
CA LEU A 549 -26.94 11.21 3.62
C LEU A 549 -27.23 11.61 5.07
N ILE A 550 -28.22 10.99 5.70
CA ILE A 550 -28.56 11.22 7.12
C ILE A 550 -28.08 10.01 7.90
N GLU A 551 -27.08 10.18 8.77
CA GLU A 551 -26.50 9.06 9.52
C GLU A 551 -26.58 9.25 11.02
N GLY A 552 -26.87 8.17 11.74
CA GLY A 552 -26.92 8.18 13.20
C GLY A 552 -27.66 6.98 13.77
N VAL A 553 -27.54 6.79 15.09
CA VAL A 553 -28.23 5.70 15.79
C VAL A 553 -29.77 5.84 15.73
N VAL A 554 -30.26 7.07 15.62
CA VAL A 554 -31.69 7.40 15.56
C VAL A 554 -32.20 7.59 14.13
N ALA A 555 -31.40 7.38 13.10
CA ALA A 555 -31.78 7.66 11.70
C ALA A 555 -32.99 6.87 11.20
N LEU A 556 -33.30 5.74 11.78
CA LEU A 556 -34.47 4.93 11.48
C LEU A 556 -35.44 4.78 12.69
N ALA A 557 -35.22 5.54 13.78
CA ALA A 557 -35.96 5.36 15.03
C ALA A 557 -37.38 5.91 14.96
N THR A 558 -37.59 7.02 14.26
CA THR A 558 -38.91 7.69 14.24
C THR A 558 -39.59 7.56 12.88
N GLU A 559 -40.94 7.63 12.90
CA GLU A 559 -41.75 7.56 11.69
C GLU A 559 -41.44 8.74 10.74
N ASN A 560 -41.25 9.94 11.29
CA ASN A 560 -40.94 11.15 10.50
C ASN A 560 -39.64 10.99 9.73
N LEU A 561 -38.54 10.54 10.39
CA LEU A 561 -37.28 10.30 9.74
C LEU A 561 -37.35 9.19 8.66
N ARG A 562 -38.16 8.15 8.90
CA ARG A 562 -38.36 7.10 7.90
C ARG A 562 -39.17 7.58 6.69
N THR A 563 -40.15 8.47 6.91
CA THR A 563 -41.04 8.98 5.85
C THR A 563 -40.32 9.92 4.89
N ILE A 564 -39.39 10.73 5.38
CA ILE A 564 -38.59 11.64 4.52
C ILE A 564 -37.53 10.90 3.71
N SER A 565 -37.21 9.67 4.07
CA SER A 565 -36.13 8.88 3.44
C SER A 565 -36.62 8.14 2.19
N ASP A 566 -35.88 8.27 1.11
CA ASP A 566 -36.11 7.54 -0.15
C ASP A 566 -35.49 6.16 -0.15
N PHE A 567 -34.41 5.98 0.60
CA PHE A 567 -33.71 4.72 0.74
C PHE A 567 -33.10 4.58 2.14
N LYS A 568 -33.45 3.50 2.83
CA LYS A 568 -33.10 3.26 4.21
C LYS A 568 -32.10 2.10 4.32
N ILE A 569 -30.94 2.39 4.88
CA ILE A 569 -29.85 1.42 5.08
C ILE A 569 -29.69 1.18 6.58
N PHE A 570 -29.62 -0.08 6.99
CA PHE A 570 -29.21 -0.46 8.34
C PHE A 570 -27.83 -1.13 8.30
N LYS A 571 -26.85 -0.53 9.01
CA LYS A 571 -25.52 -1.12 9.20
C LYS A 571 -25.56 -2.06 10.40
N SER A 572 -25.71 -3.34 10.11
CA SER A 572 -25.69 -4.41 11.10
C SER A 572 -24.27 -4.68 11.61
N ILE A 573 -24.17 -5.39 12.71
CA ILE A 573 -22.93 -5.85 13.32
C ILE A 573 -23.25 -7.00 14.28
N SER A 574 -22.46 -8.05 14.29
CA SER A 574 -22.60 -9.13 15.27
C SER A 574 -22.34 -8.63 16.70
N GLU A 575 -23.02 -9.24 17.69
CA GLU A 575 -22.87 -8.85 19.10
C GLU A 575 -21.42 -8.95 19.57
N ASP A 576 -20.72 -10.02 19.19
CA ASP A 576 -19.32 -10.25 19.58
C ASP A 576 -18.40 -9.14 19.04
N LEU A 577 -18.56 -8.77 17.76
CA LEU A 577 -17.76 -7.71 17.14
C LEU A 577 -18.13 -6.33 17.73
N LEU A 578 -19.40 -6.08 18.02
CA LEU A 578 -19.85 -4.85 18.67
C LEU A 578 -19.22 -4.71 20.06
N LYS A 579 -19.24 -5.80 20.85
CA LYS A 579 -18.61 -5.86 22.17
C LYS A 579 -17.11 -5.61 22.08
N GLN A 580 -16.42 -6.29 21.17
CA GLN A 580 -15.00 -6.10 20.92
C GLN A 580 -14.67 -4.64 20.60
N ARG A 581 -15.39 -4.02 19.64
CA ARG A 581 -15.18 -2.61 19.26
C ARG A 581 -15.46 -1.63 20.39
N MET A 582 -16.47 -1.92 21.19
CA MET A 582 -16.77 -1.12 22.36
C MET A 582 -15.63 -1.19 23.38
N PHE A 583 -15.13 -2.39 23.69
CA PHE A 583 -14.02 -2.58 24.62
C PHE A 583 -12.78 -1.84 24.13
N THR A 584 -12.36 -2.07 22.89
CA THR A 584 -11.21 -1.37 22.28
C THR A 584 -11.35 0.16 22.36
N TYR A 585 -12.55 0.69 22.08
CA TYR A 585 -12.77 2.14 22.09
C TYR A 585 -12.73 2.76 23.48
N TYR A 586 -13.31 2.12 24.48
CA TYR A 586 -13.32 2.67 25.84
C TYR A 586 -11.99 2.44 26.55
N ASP A 587 -11.27 1.37 26.26
CA ASP A 587 -9.88 1.19 26.66
C ASP A 587 -8.99 2.30 26.06
N TRP A 588 -9.12 2.55 24.77
CA TRP A 588 -8.48 3.70 24.12
C TRP A 588 -8.81 5.04 24.80
N LYS A 589 -10.01 5.22 25.34
CA LYS A 589 -10.38 6.39 26.16
C LYS A 589 -9.82 6.37 27.58
N GLY A 590 -9.14 5.31 28.00
CA GLY A 590 -8.54 5.17 29.31
C GLY A 590 -9.49 4.67 30.40
N TYR A 591 -10.60 4.00 30.05
CA TYR A 591 -11.48 3.35 31.00
C TYR A 591 -10.89 1.99 31.43
N SER A 592 -11.08 1.59 32.70
CA SER A 592 -10.73 0.24 33.15
C SER A 592 -11.65 -0.82 32.56
N GLU A 593 -11.14 -2.04 32.38
CA GLU A 593 -11.91 -3.18 31.87
C GLU A 593 -13.21 -3.41 32.66
N GLU A 594 -13.16 -3.30 33.98
CA GLU A 594 -14.34 -3.41 34.85
C GLU A 594 -15.39 -2.33 34.52
N SER A 595 -14.95 -1.09 34.33
CA SER A 595 -15.85 0.01 33.95
C SER A 595 -16.45 -0.19 32.58
N ILE A 596 -15.71 -0.76 31.65
CA ILE A 596 -16.18 -1.08 30.28
C ILE A 596 -17.21 -2.20 30.33
N GLN A 597 -17.00 -3.24 31.16
CA GLN A 597 -17.94 -4.32 31.34
C GLN A 597 -19.28 -3.81 31.90
N VAL A 598 -19.26 -2.95 32.91
CA VAL A 598 -20.46 -2.31 33.47
C VAL A 598 -21.19 -1.46 32.42
N LEU A 599 -20.47 -0.72 31.62
CA LEU A 599 -21.03 0.05 30.50
C LEU A 599 -21.70 -0.87 29.46
N TRP A 600 -21.10 -2.02 29.14
CA TRP A 600 -21.66 -2.99 28.23
C TRP A 600 -23.01 -3.53 28.76
N GLU A 601 -23.03 -3.99 30.00
CA GLU A 601 -24.23 -4.57 30.63
C GLU A 601 -25.38 -3.55 30.71
N THR A 602 -25.06 -2.29 30.99
CA THR A 602 -26.05 -1.21 31.03
C THR A 602 -26.58 -0.83 29.65
N ARG A 603 -25.69 -0.72 28.66
CA ARG A 603 -26.04 -0.23 27.33
C ARG A 603 -26.70 -1.29 26.47
N LYS A 604 -26.39 -2.57 26.67
CA LYS A 604 -26.93 -3.63 25.82
C LYS A 604 -28.45 -3.58 25.75
N PRO A 605 -29.21 -3.66 26.84
CA PRO A 605 -30.68 -3.61 26.78
C PRO A 605 -31.22 -2.21 26.44
N ASN A 606 -30.57 -1.16 26.87
CA ASN A 606 -31.07 0.22 26.80
C ASN A 606 -30.66 0.99 25.54
N GLU A 607 -29.68 0.48 24.79
CA GLU A 607 -29.19 1.08 23.55
C GLU A 607 -29.13 0.06 22.43
N TYR A 608 -28.30 -0.98 22.53
CA TYR A 608 -27.98 -1.83 21.40
C TYR A 608 -29.12 -2.68 20.92
N ASP A 609 -29.86 -3.32 21.84
CA ASP A 609 -31.03 -4.15 21.52
C ASP A 609 -32.19 -3.29 20.98
N LEU A 610 -32.38 -2.06 21.49
CA LEU A 610 -33.39 -1.12 21.00
C LEU A 610 -33.07 -0.61 19.58
N ILE A 611 -31.83 -0.28 19.31
CA ILE A 611 -31.41 0.19 17.97
C ILE A 611 -31.51 -0.95 16.96
N ALA A 612 -31.16 -2.20 17.33
CA ALA A 612 -31.21 -3.35 16.45
C ALA A 612 -32.65 -3.61 15.94
N GLN A 613 -33.69 -3.30 16.72
CA GLN A 613 -35.07 -3.41 16.28
C GLN A 613 -35.40 -2.53 15.06
N ASN A 614 -34.65 -1.48 14.82
CA ASN A 614 -34.86 -0.60 13.66
C ASN A 614 -34.44 -1.24 12.33
N GLU A 615 -33.73 -2.37 12.34
CA GLU A 615 -33.36 -3.14 11.15
C GLU A 615 -34.60 -3.51 10.30
N GLN A 616 -35.73 -3.80 10.92
CA GLN A 616 -36.98 -4.12 10.23
C GLN A 616 -37.51 -2.99 9.32
N PHE A 617 -37.05 -1.75 9.51
CA PHE A 617 -37.48 -0.60 8.71
C PHE A 617 -36.55 -0.29 7.55
N ALA A 618 -35.45 -1.03 7.39
CA ALA A 618 -34.46 -0.80 6.33
C ALA A 618 -34.91 -1.43 5.01
N ASP A 619 -34.60 -0.74 3.91
CA ASP A 619 -34.72 -1.29 2.55
C ASP A 619 -33.52 -2.18 2.20
N LEU A 620 -32.40 -1.99 2.94
CA LEU A 620 -31.17 -2.77 2.81
C LEU A 620 -30.46 -2.90 4.16
N VAL A 621 -30.14 -4.13 4.52
CA VAL A 621 -29.27 -4.45 5.66
C VAL A 621 -27.90 -4.84 5.13
N ILE A 622 -26.83 -4.32 5.74
CA ILE A 622 -25.43 -4.64 5.41
C ILE A 622 -24.64 -4.92 6.68
N ASP A 623 -23.80 -5.95 6.63
CA ASP A 623 -22.89 -6.35 7.71
C ASP A 623 -21.52 -5.67 7.62
#